data_ba521b246d2c5d74ca0175f26f47caf9
#
_entry.id   ba521b246d2c5d74ca0175f26f47caf9
#
_cell.length_a   1.000
_cell.length_b   1.000
_cell.length_c   1.000
_cell.angle_alpha   90.00
_cell.angle_beta   90.00
_cell.angle_gamma   90.00
#
_symmetry.space_group_name_H-M   'P 1'
#
loop_
_entity.id
_entity.type
_entity.pdbx_description
1 polymer ?
#
loop_
_entity_poly.entity_id
_entity_poly.type
_entity_poly.pdbx_seq_one_letter_code
_entity_poly.pdbx_strand_id
1 'polypeptide(L)'
;TGYCVANSEMGLSGKEGMMVWSIREGSWNGTPLNGLSVIAVVSSPGTLGDLHYQPQRGKAVLIVDAKANAKQKQALTEFARSMAGGLIHEVVAVKTSPLEVAIKSCTKEGCATVKAGNLVDISTRCIGGKDHLCGNEETYYPPLTRVTDAMPAYTEMAAYNGDGLNLTWELTARRSAYLASFSR
;
A
#
# COMPACT_ATOMS: atom_id res chain seq x y z
N THR A 1 -2.43 -25.61 4.90
CA THR A 1 -2.68 -24.25 4.44
C THR A 1 -1.37 -23.49 4.43
N GLY A 2 -0.75 -23.39 3.24
CA GLY A 2 0.48 -22.63 3.08
C GLY A 2 0.18 -21.13 3.02
N TYR A 3 1.04 -20.34 3.60
CA TYR A 3 0.96 -18.90 3.49
C TYR A 3 1.60 -18.47 2.17
N CYS A 4 0.79 -18.22 1.18
CA CYS A 4 1.23 -17.48 -0.01
C CYS A 4 0.98 -16.00 0.22
N VAL A 5 1.83 -15.36 1.00
CA VAL A 5 1.81 -13.92 1.14
C VAL A 5 2.48 -13.26 -0.07
N ALA A 6 2.31 -11.99 -0.23
CA ALA A 6 2.83 -11.22 -1.35
C ALA A 6 4.33 -11.38 -1.61
N ASN A 7 5.12 -11.76 -0.63
CA ASN A 7 6.54 -12.12 -0.78
C ASN A 7 6.86 -13.53 -0.25
N SER A 8 5.94 -14.44 -0.38
CA SER A 8 6.03 -15.82 0.09
C SER A 8 7.15 -16.62 -0.59
N GLU A 9 7.68 -16.16 -1.70
CA GLU A 9 8.83 -16.79 -2.36
C GLU A 9 10.04 -16.92 -1.43
N MET A 10 10.13 -16.07 -0.42
CA MET A 10 11.24 -15.98 0.52
C MET A 10 10.81 -16.17 1.98
N GLY A 11 9.58 -16.60 2.23
CA GLY A 11 9.00 -16.64 3.56
C GLY A 11 8.50 -15.29 4.06
N LEU A 12 8.12 -15.23 5.33
CA LEU A 12 7.55 -14.04 5.96
C LEU A 12 8.64 -13.05 6.38
N SER A 13 9.32 -12.44 5.43
CA SER A 13 10.48 -11.57 5.70
C SER A 13 10.29 -10.10 5.36
N GLY A 14 9.19 -9.73 4.71
CA GLY A 14 8.92 -8.35 4.32
C GLY A 14 8.71 -7.43 5.51
N LYS A 15 9.61 -6.47 5.68
CA LYS A 15 9.59 -5.48 6.77
C LYS A 15 9.17 -4.09 6.29
N GLU A 16 9.23 -3.87 5.00
CA GLU A 16 8.85 -2.62 4.34
C GLU A 16 7.64 -2.87 3.44
N GLY A 17 6.78 -1.86 3.35
CA GLY A 17 5.62 -1.92 2.49
C GLY A 17 5.06 -0.55 2.16
N MET A 18 4.32 -0.49 1.07
CA MET A 18 3.58 0.71 0.68
C MET A 18 2.11 0.36 0.51
N MET A 19 1.25 1.19 1.08
CA MET A 19 -0.19 1.13 0.93
C MET A 19 -0.65 2.42 0.25
N VAL A 20 -1.42 2.29 -0.81
CA VAL A 20 -1.92 3.41 -1.59
C VAL A 20 -3.44 3.36 -1.62
N TRP A 21 -4.07 4.45 -1.27
CA TRP A 21 -5.52 4.61 -1.38
C TRP A 21 -5.83 5.78 -2.31
N SER A 22 -6.61 5.50 -3.33
CA SER A 22 -7.19 6.49 -4.24
C SER A 22 -8.69 6.54 -3.99
N ILE A 23 -9.17 7.67 -3.50
CA ILE A 23 -10.56 7.87 -3.07
C ILE A 23 -11.33 8.50 -4.24
N ARG A 24 -12.19 7.72 -4.89
CA ARG A 24 -13.02 8.25 -5.99
C ARG A 24 -14.10 9.16 -5.46
N GLU A 25 -14.82 8.69 -4.46
CA GLU A 25 -15.93 9.41 -3.83
C GLU A 25 -15.98 9.09 -2.34
N GLY A 26 -16.42 10.05 -1.54
CA GLY A 26 -16.65 9.86 -0.12
C GLY A 26 -16.07 10.95 0.75
N SER A 27 -16.26 10.76 2.04
CA SER A 27 -15.78 11.69 3.07
C SER A 27 -15.23 10.91 4.27
N TRP A 28 -14.37 11.57 5.02
CA TRP A 28 -13.87 11.10 6.30
C TRP A 28 -14.22 12.10 7.40
N ASN A 29 -14.97 11.67 8.41
CA ASN A 29 -15.47 12.54 9.48
C ASN A 29 -16.10 13.84 8.95
N GLY A 30 -16.93 13.71 7.90
CA GLY A 30 -17.61 14.83 7.26
C GLY A 30 -16.71 15.72 6.38
N THR A 31 -15.45 15.36 6.15
CA THR A 31 -14.56 16.07 5.23
C THR A 31 -14.53 15.36 3.89
N PRO A 32 -14.98 15.98 2.78
CA PRO A 32 -14.94 15.37 1.45
C PRO A 32 -13.51 15.08 1.00
N LEU A 33 -13.29 13.86 0.48
CA LEU A 33 -11.98 13.40 -0.01
C LEU A 33 -12.00 12.99 -1.48
N ASN A 34 -13.03 13.35 -2.22
CA ASN A 34 -13.24 12.96 -3.61
C ASN A 34 -12.03 13.30 -4.47
N GLY A 35 -11.54 12.33 -5.23
CA GLY A 35 -10.42 12.49 -6.15
C GLY A 35 -9.05 12.67 -5.49
N LEU A 36 -8.96 12.52 -4.17
CA LEU A 36 -7.70 12.62 -3.43
C LEU A 36 -7.10 11.24 -3.18
N SER A 37 -5.79 11.23 -3.01
CA SER A 37 -5.04 10.02 -2.72
C SER A 37 -4.12 10.20 -1.52
N VAL A 38 -3.75 9.09 -0.89
CA VAL A 38 -2.75 9.04 0.18
C VAL A 38 -1.93 7.77 0.07
N ILE A 39 -0.65 7.88 0.40
CA ILE A 39 0.28 6.76 0.46
C ILE A 39 0.78 6.63 1.89
N ALA A 40 0.83 5.41 2.40
CA ALA A 40 1.55 5.07 3.62
C ALA A 40 2.75 4.21 3.27
N VAL A 41 3.92 4.68 3.62
CA VAL A 41 5.18 3.94 3.52
C VAL A 41 5.52 3.45 4.90
N VAL A 42 5.60 2.14 5.10
CA VAL A 42 5.74 1.51 6.41
C VAL A 42 7.04 0.74 6.48
N SER A 43 7.72 0.86 7.60
CA SER A 43 8.85 0.01 7.99
C SER A 43 8.60 -0.55 9.38
N SER A 44 8.90 -1.83 9.55
CA SER A 44 8.68 -2.58 10.79
C SER A 44 9.96 -3.32 11.21
N PRO A 45 10.21 -3.50 12.50
CA PRO A 45 11.33 -4.32 12.97
C PRO A 45 11.16 -5.83 12.66
N GLY A 46 9.94 -6.28 12.42
CA GLY A 46 9.61 -7.65 12.02
C GLY A 46 8.78 -7.71 10.76
N THR A 47 8.39 -8.90 10.33
CA THR A 47 7.58 -9.07 9.12
C THR A 47 6.21 -8.39 9.24
N LEU A 48 5.77 -7.74 8.18
CA LEU A 48 4.44 -7.13 8.11
C LEU A 48 3.32 -8.17 7.91
N GLY A 49 3.64 -9.37 7.47
CA GLY A 49 2.68 -10.38 7.01
C GLY A 49 2.32 -11.46 8.02
N ASP A 50 2.92 -11.49 9.20
CA ASP A 50 2.65 -12.54 10.18
C ASP A 50 1.71 -12.05 11.29
N LEU A 51 0.47 -12.50 11.24
CA LEU A 51 -0.55 -12.19 12.24
C LEU A 51 -0.49 -13.09 13.47
N HIS A 52 0.25 -14.17 13.45
CA HIS A 52 0.39 -15.08 14.59
C HIS A 52 1.39 -14.55 15.63
N TYR A 53 2.33 -13.75 15.18
CA TYR A 53 3.23 -13.01 16.03
C TYR A 53 2.73 -11.59 16.15
N GLN A 54 2.63 -11.07 17.34
CA GLN A 54 2.08 -9.75 17.65
C GLN A 54 2.47 -8.70 16.60
N PRO A 55 1.53 -7.85 16.18
CA PRO A 55 1.81 -6.84 15.16
C PRO A 55 3.02 -6.01 15.59
N GLN A 56 4.06 -6.08 14.80
CA GLN A 56 5.27 -5.31 15.03
C GLN A 56 4.93 -3.83 14.92
N ARG A 57 5.54 -3.02 15.79
CA ARG A 57 5.29 -1.58 15.85
C ARG A 57 5.88 -0.87 14.64
N GLY A 58 5.14 -0.86 13.52
CA GLY A 58 5.55 -0.20 12.29
C GLY A 58 5.59 1.31 12.42
N LYS A 59 6.67 1.90 11.90
CA LYS A 59 6.77 3.35 11.67
C LYS A 59 6.34 3.66 10.26
N ALA A 60 5.66 4.79 10.06
CA ALA A 60 5.20 5.18 8.74
C ALA A 60 5.52 6.63 8.41
N VAL A 61 5.82 6.86 7.15
CA VAL A 61 5.70 8.17 6.50
C VAL A 61 4.41 8.17 5.70
N LEU A 62 3.56 9.17 5.91
CA LEU A 62 2.39 9.39 5.07
C LEU A 62 2.70 10.45 4.02
N ILE A 63 2.27 10.20 2.80
CA ILE A 63 2.39 11.15 1.69
C ILE A 63 0.96 11.47 1.25
N VAL A 64 0.54 12.71 1.50
CA VAL A 64 -0.81 13.18 1.18
C VAL A 64 -0.80 14.01 -0.11
N ASP A 65 -1.90 13.94 -0.85
CA ASP A 65 -2.04 14.64 -2.11
C ASP A 65 -1.86 16.16 -1.93
N ALA A 66 -1.03 16.76 -2.78
CA ALA A 66 -0.78 18.19 -2.79
C ALA A 66 -2.05 19.02 -3.12
N LYS A 67 -3.03 18.42 -3.80
CA LYS A 67 -4.33 19.06 -4.10
C LYS A 67 -5.20 19.23 -2.85
N ALA A 68 -4.92 18.49 -1.77
CA ALA A 68 -5.70 18.54 -0.56
C ALA A 68 -5.45 19.85 0.22
N ASN A 69 -6.52 20.47 0.71
CA ASN A 69 -6.42 21.57 1.66
C ASN A 69 -6.03 21.05 3.08
N ALA A 70 -5.80 21.97 4.01
CA ALA A 70 -5.33 21.60 5.36
C ALA A 70 -6.27 20.60 6.08
N LYS A 71 -7.59 20.81 6.01
CA LYS A 71 -8.59 19.93 6.63
C LYS A 71 -8.60 18.55 5.94
N GLN A 72 -8.48 18.52 4.63
CA GLN A 72 -8.40 17.28 3.86
C GLN A 72 -7.10 16.50 4.14
N LYS A 73 -5.96 17.18 4.29
CA LYS A 73 -4.70 16.52 4.67
C LYS A 73 -4.79 15.84 6.03
N GLN A 74 -5.42 16.49 7.00
CA GLN A 74 -5.68 15.87 8.29
C GLN A 74 -6.60 14.64 8.14
N ALA A 75 -7.70 14.78 7.43
CA ALA A 75 -8.65 13.69 7.19
C ALA A 75 -8.01 12.51 6.45
N LEU A 76 -7.16 12.75 5.45
CA LEU A 76 -6.39 11.71 4.75
C LEU A 76 -5.41 10.98 5.68
N THR A 77 -4.79 11.71 6.60
CA THR A 77 -3.88 11.14 7.60
C THR A 77 -4.62 10.18 8.54
N GLU A 78 -5.76 10.61 9.05
CA GLU A 78 -6.62 9.78 9.92
C GLU A 78 -7.19 8.57 9.18
N PHE A 79 -7.65 8.78 7.96
CA PHE A 79 -8.13 7.72 7.07
C PHE A 79 -7.07 6.65 6.85
N ALA A 80 -5.86 7.04 6.44
CA ALA A 80 -4.77 6.11 6.17
C ALA A 80 -4.41 5.28 7.43
N ARG A 81 -4.34 5.90 8.59
CA ARG A 81 -4.11 5.19 9.87
C ARG A 81 -5.21 4.17 10.16
N SER A 82 -6.46 4.54 9.95
CA SER A 82 -7.58 3.64 10.15
C SER A 82 -7.57 2.47 9.18
N MET A 83 -7.29 2.73 7.90
CA MET A 83 -7.29 1.70 6.86
C MET A 83 -6.09 0.75 6.94
N ALA A 84 -4.99 1.18 7.55
CA ALA A 84 -3.80 0.36 7.71
C ALA A 84 -3.97 -0.81 8.70
N GLY A 85 -5.08 -0.90 9.40
CA GLY A 85 -5.46 -2.07 10.20
C GLY A 85 -4.48 -2.41 11.33
N GLY A 86 -3.78 -1.42 11.91
CA GLY A 86 -2.82 -1.63 12.99
C GLY A 86 -1.35 -1.76 12.55
N LEU A 87 -1.06 -1.82 11.26
CA LEU A 87 0.32 -1.82 10.74
C LEU A 87 1.05 -0.51 11.04
N ILE A 88 0.34 0.61 11.10
CA ILE A 88 0.91 1.90 11.45
C ILE A 88 0.76 2.12 12.96
N HIS A 89 1.85 1.95 13.69
CA HIS A 89 1.90 2.27 15.11
C HIS A 89 2.26 3.74 15.33
N GLU A 90 3.26 4.23 14.59
CA GLU A 90 3.76 5.59 14.68
C GLU A 90 3.83 6.24 13.29
N VAL A 91 3.29 7.45 13.15
CA VAL A 91 3.51 8.29 11.97
C VAL A 91 4.67 9.23 12.28
N VAL A 92 5.82 8.98 11.69
CA VAL A 92 7.05 9.76 11.93
C VAL A 92 7.10 11.05 11.11
N ALA A 93 6.40 11.08 9.98
CA ALA A 93 6.27 12.27 9.15
C ALA A 93 5.02 12.23 8.26
N VAL A 94 4.47 13.39 7.96
CA VAL A 94 3.44 13.58 6.93
C VAL A 94 4.01 14.52 5.89
N LYS A 95 4.14 14.04 4.67
CA LYS A 95 4.66 14.79 3.52
C LYS A 95 3.54 15.13 2.57
N THR A 96 3.74 16.16 1.80
CA THR A 96 2.82 16.58 0.74
C THR A 96 3.54 16.45 -0.59
N SER A 97 2.94 15.77 -1.56
CA SER A 97 3.47 15.64 -2.91
C SER A 97 2.33 15.59 -3.92
N PRO A 98 2.55 16.05 -5.15
CA PRO A 98 1.66 15.68 -6.24
C PRO A 98 1.57 14.15 -6.32
N LEU A 99 0.35 13.61 -6.28
CA LEU A 99 0.12 12.18 -6.42
C LEU A 99 -0.53 11.88 -7.78
N GLU A 100 0.13 11.05 -8.55
CA GLU A 100 -0.41 10.48 -9.78
C GLU A 100 -0.69 9.00 -9.51
N VAL A 101 -1.97 8.66 -9.42
CA VAL A 101 -2.42 7.30 -9.11
C VAL A 101 -3.35 6.84 -10.21
N ALA A 102 -2.94 5.83 -10.96
CA ALA A 102 -3.78 5.15 -11.92
C ALA A 102 -3.91 3.70 -11.51
N ILE A 103 -5.11 3.31 -11.09
CA ILE A 103 -5.44 1.93 -10.73
C ILE A 103 -6.42 1.41 -11.77
N LYS A 104 -6.01 0.38 -12.50
CA LYS A 104 -6.84 -0.36 -13.45
C LYS A 104 -7.12 -1.74 -12.90
N SER A 105 -8.29 -2.28 -13.19
CA SER A 105 -8.55 -3.69 -12.85
C SER A 105 -7.62 -4.59 -13.66
N CYS A 106 -7.16 -5.68 -13.06
CA CYS A 106 -6.31 -6.69 -13.73
C CYS A 106 -7.05 -7.45 -14.84
N THR A 107 -7.61 -6.74 -15.81
CA THR A 107 -8.36 -7.42 -16.87
C THR A 107 -7.55 -7.62 -18.16
N LYS A 108 -6.70 -6.71 -18.57
CA LYS A 108 -5.86 -6.88 -19.79
C LYS A 108 -4.63 -5.97 -19.89
N GLU A 109 -4.57 -4.81 -19.21
CA GLU A 109 -3.58 -3.77 -19.51
C GLU A 109 -2.91 -3.17 -18.27
N GLY A 110 -2.19 -3.99 -17.52
CA GLY A 110 -1.48 -3.51 -16.34
C GLY A 110 -2.43 -3.24 -15.17
N CYS A 111 -1.88 -3.02 -14.01
CA CYS A 111 -2.66 -2.98 -12.80
C CYS A 111 -2.67 -1.59 -12.17
N ALA A 112 -1.52 -1.13 -11.69
CA ALA A 112 -1.42 0.18 -11.09
C ALA A 112 -0.08 0.84 -11.41
N THR A 113 -0.15 2.15 -11.57
CA THR A 113 1.02 3.03 -11.55
C THR A 113 0.79 4.12 -10.51
N VAL A 114 1.81 4.38 -9.71
CA VAL A 114 1.75 5.39 -8.65
C VAL A 114 3.04 6.19 -8.67
N LYS A 115 2.91 7.51 -8.70
CA LYS A 115 4.03 8.44 -8.53
C LYS A 115 3.72 9.48 -7.47
N ALA A 116 4.69 9.76 -6.63
CA ALA A 116 4.65 10.83 -5.64
C ALA A 116 5.91 11.68 -5.75
N GLY A 117 5.96 12.55 -6.76
CA GLY A 117 7.17 13.31 -7.08
C GLY A 117 8.37 12.37 -7.27
N ASN A 118 9.44 12.63 -6.52
CA ASN A 118 10.64 11.77 -6.46
C ASN A 118 10.64 10.81 -5.26
N LEU A 119 9.57 10.80 -4.44
CA LEU A 119 9.52 10.02 -3.20
C LEU A 119 9.12 8.57 -3.44
N VAL A 120 8.14 8.35 -4.32
CA VAL A 120 7.58 7.03 -4.59
C VAL A 120 7.39 6.84 -6.09
N ASP A 121 7.77 5.67 -6.57
CA ASP A 121 7.46 5.18 -7.91
C ASP A 121 7.06 3.71 -7.83
N ILE A 122 5.86 3.38 -8.29
CA ILE A 122 5.33 2.01 -8.31
C ILE A 122 4.75 1.71 -9.67
N SER A 123 5.13 0.58 -10.23
CA SER A 123 4.44 -0.03 -11.37
C SER A 123 4.16 -1.51 -11.10
N THR A 124 2.96 -1.92 -11.45
CA THR A 124 2.52 -3.30 -11.31
C THR A 124 1.88 -3.78 -12.59
N ARG A 125 1.91 -5.08 -12.80
CA ARG A 125 1.17 -5.76 -13.85
C ARG A 125 0.32 -6.88 -13.28
N CYS A 126 -0.66 -7.33 -14.05
CA CYS A 126 -1.43 -8.49 -13.69
C CYS A 126 -0.54 -9.75 -13.71
N ILE A 127 -0.87 -10.70 -12.86
CA ILE A 127 -0.24 -12.03 -12.90
C ILE A 127 -0.70 -12.74 -14.16
N GLY A 128 0.24 -13.27 -14.92
CA GLY A 128 -0.02 -14.01 -16.16
C GLY A 128 0.28 -15.49 -16.03
N GLY A 129 -0.12 -16.29 -17.02
CA GLY A 129 0.05 -17.75 -16.99
C GLY A 129 1.50 -18.26 -16.95
N LYS A 130 2.47 -17.37 -17.10
CA LYS A 130 3.90 -17.71 -16.93
C LYS A 130 4.42 -17.42 -15.51
N ASP A 131 3.64 -16.71 -14.71
CA ASP A 131 3.96 -16.46 -13.32
C ASP A 131 3.49 -17.66 -12.51
N HIS A 132 4.40 -18.32 -11.83
CA HIS A 132 4.04 -19.44 -10.98
C HIS A 132 3.20 -18.94 -9.80
N LEU A 133 1.95 -19.36 -9.74
CA LEU A 133 1.04 -19.07 -8.65
C LEU A 133 1.12 -20.18 -7.61
N CYS A 134 1.21 -19.80 -6.34
CA CYS A 134 0.78 -20.69 -5.27
C CYS A 134 -0.73 -20.83 -5.32
N GLY A 135 -1.27 -22.04 -5.27
CA GLY A 135 -2.71 -22.27 -5.31
C GLY A 135 -3.48 -21.79 -4.06
N ASN A 136 -2.84 -21.08 -3.15
CA ASN A 136 -3.42 -20.56 -1.92
C ASN A 136 -2.90 -19.14 -1.67
N GLU A 137 -3.41 -18.18 -2.43
CA GLU A 137 -2.99 -16.78 -2.39
C GLU A 137 -3.87 -15.92 -1.49
N GLU A 138 -4.50 -16.50 -0.51
CA GLU A 138 -5.17 -15.74 0.53
C GLU A 138 -4.13 -15.05 1.38
N THR A 139 -4.19 -13.73 1.43
CA THR A 139 -3.36 -12.93 2.31
C THR A 139 -4.14 -12.42 3.48
N TYR A 140 -3.46 -12.43 4.60
CA TYR A 140 -4.00 -12.01 5.88
C TYR A 140 -3.39 -10.69 6.37
N TYR A 141 -2.93 -9.84 5.47
CA TYR A 141 -2.50 -8.50 5.87
C TYR A 141 -3.69 -7.72 6.44
N PRO A 142 -3.56 -7.13 7.62
CA PRO A 142 -4.65 -6.36 8.23
C PRO A 142 -5.30 -5.32 7.31
N PRO A 143 -4.57 -4.59 6.47
CA PRO A 143 -5.18 -3.69 5.50
C PRO A 143 -6.12 -4.37 4.52
N LEU A 144 -5.83 -5.63 4.15
CA LEU A 144 -6.64 -6.39 3.19
C LEU A 144 -7.94 -6.95 3.80
N THR A 145 -8.05 -7.03 5.11
CA THR A 145 -9.29 -7.44 5.78
C THR A 145 -10.40 -6.39 5.69
N ARG A 146 -10.10 -5.20 5.21
CA ARG A 146 -11.01 -4.05 5.12
C ARG A 146 -11.32 -3.64 3.69
N VAL A 147 -10.97 -4.50 2.74
CA VAL A 147 -11.16 -4.28 1.32
C VAL A 147 -11.96 -5.42 0.70
N THR A 148 -12.41 -5.22 -0.52
CA THR A 148 -13.11 -6.21 -1.33
C THR A 148 -12.33 -6.46 -2.61
N ASP A 149 -12.55 -7.61 -3.23
CA ASP A 149 -11.96 -7.98 -4.51
C ASP A 149 -10.43 -7.84 -4.53
N ALA A 150 -9.78 -8.25 -3.43
CA ALA A 150 -8.33 -8.24 -3.35
C ALA A 150 -7.75 -9.26 -4.34
N MET A 151 -6.94 -8.78 -5.26
CA MET A 151 -6.29 -9.59 -6.28
C MET A 151 -4.77 -9.43 -6.20
N PRO A 152 -4.01 -10.53 -6.25
CA PRO A 152 -2.57 -10.46 -6.32
C PRO A 152 -2.12 -9.85 -7.65
N ALA A 153 -1.00 -9.13 -7.61
CA ALA A 153 -0.38 -8.52 -8.76
C ALA A 153 1.15 -8.67 -8.69
N TYR A 154 1.78 -8.53 -9.85
CA TYR A 154 3.22 -8.59 -9.98
C TYR A 154 3.79 -7.17 -9.91
N THR A 155 4.69 -6.94 -8.97
CA THR A 155 5.44 -5.68 -8.87
C THR A 155 6.54 -5.69 -9.93
N GLU A 156 6.43 -4.81 -10.92
CA GLU A 156 7.50 -4.57 -11.88
C GLU A 156 8.59 -3.72 -11.24
N MET A 157 8.18 -2.69 -10.53
CA MET A 157 9.05 -1.82 -9.77
C MET A 157 8.27 -1.19 -8.61
N ALA A 158 8.92 -1.06 -7.46
CA ALA A 158 8.44 -0.28 -6.34
C ALA A 158 9.63 0.36 -5.62
N ALA A 159 9.71 1.67 -5.66
CA ALA A 159 10.80 2.43 -5.06
C ALA A 159 10.29 3.46 -4.06
N TYR A 160 11.04 3.62 -2.98
CA TYR A 160 10.88 4.67 -2.00
C TYR A 160 12.22 5.39 -1.80
N ASN A 161 12.25 6.68 -2.09
CA ASN A 161 13.43 7.55 -1.99
C ASN A 161 13.23 8.69 -0.98
N GLY A 162 12.25 8.56 -0.09
CA GLY A 162 11.94 9.59 0.88
C GLY A 162 12.81 9.52 2.13
N ASP A 163 12.90 10.65 2.80
CA ASP A 163 13.42 10.76 4.15
C ASP A 163 12.30 10.49 5.19
N GLY A 164 12.67 10.29 6.43
CA GLY A 164 11.77 10.09 7.57
C GLY A 164 11.80 8.68 8.15
N LEU A 165 12.12 7.66 7.35
CA LEU A 165 12.35 6.30 7.85
C LEU A 165 13.83 5.94 7.93
N ASN A 166 14.73 6.84 7.53
CA ASN A 166 16.18 6.61 7.41
C ASN A 166 16.54 5.40 6.55
N LEU A 167 15.70 5.10 5.59
CA LEU A 167 15.92 4.03 4.63
C LEU A 167 15.28 4.38 3.29
N THR A 168 15.89 3.85 2.25
CA THR A 168 15.37 3.87 0.88
C THR A 168 15.38 2.44 0.38
N TRP A 169 14.48 2.11 -0.51
CA TRP A 169 14.52 0.80 -1.16
C TRP A 169 14.00 0.84 -2.59
N GLU A 170 14.41 -0.13 -3.34
CA GLU A 170 13.86 -0.46 -4.64
C GLU A 170 13.63 -1.97 -4.71
N LEU A 171 12.46 -2.35 -5.15
CA LEU A 171 12.07 -3.73 -5.36
C LEU A 171 11.64 -3.88 -6.81
N THR A 172 12.21 -4.85 -7.51
CA THR A 172 11.86 -5.15 -8.90
C THR A 172 11.52 -6.61 -9.09
N ALA A 173 10.63 -6.88 -10.04
CA ALA A 173 10.31 -8.23 -10.50
C ALA A 173 9.90 -9.20 -9.35
N ARG A 174 8.86 -8.85 -8.59
CA ARG A 174 8.35 -9.65 -7.45
C ARG A 174 6.84 -9.80 -7.48
N ARG A 175 6.35 -10.93 -7.00
CA ARG A 175 4.93 -11.12 -6.65
C ARG A 175 4.69 -10.55 -5.25
N SER A 176 4.54 -9.24 -5.16
CA SER A 176 4.48 -8.54 -3.87
C SER A 176 3.46 -7.41 -3.83
N ALA A 177 2.49 -7.45 -4.71
CA ALA A 177 1.45 -6.43 -4.78
C ALA A 177 0.05 -7.03 -4.69
N TYR A 178 -0.88 -6.23 -4.21
CA TYR A 178 -2.31 -6.49 -4.23
C TYR A 178 -3.06 -5.25 -4.70
N LEU A 179 -4.11 -5.50 -5.45
CA LEU A 179 -5.09 -4.50 -5.86
C LEU A 179 -6.42 -4.87 -5.23
N ALA A 180 -7.14 -3.90 -4.74
CA ALA A 180 -8.41 -4.13 -4.09
C ALA A 180 -9.32 -2.90 -4.20
N SER A 181 -10.61 -3.12 -3.98
CA SER A 181 -11.59 -2.06 -3.79
C SER A 181 -11.90 -1.88 -2.31
N PHE A 182 -12.31 -0.69 -1.91
CA PHE A 182 -12.84 -0.44 -0.58
C PHE A 182 -14.09 0.41 -0.65
N SER A 183 -15.00 0.17 0.28
CA SER A 183 -16.21 0.98 0.50
C SER A 183 -16.40 1.13 2.01
N ARG A 184 -16.67 2.36 2.45
CA ARG A 184 -16.94 2.69 3.86
C ARG A 184 -17.90 3.88 3.96
#